data_567199d464a7f307e6bb3f71beefb928
#
_entry.id   567199d464a7f307e6bb3f71beefb928
#
_cell.length_a   1.000
_cell.length_b   1.000
_cell.length_c   1.000
_cell.angle_alpha   90.00
_cell.angle_beta   90.00
_cell.angle_gamma   90.00
#
_symmetry.space_group_name_H-M   'P 1'
#
loop_
_entity.id
_entity.type
_entity.pdbx_description
1 polymer ?
#
loop_
_entity_poly.entity_id
_entity_poly.type
_entity_poly.pdbx_seq_one_letter_code
_entity_poly.pdbx_strand_id
1 'polypeptide(L)'
;MLRAADHGIRSVLIEDIGVLSVFDALRRAGRIPAEMQAKVSVMLPVANPASARAIAGLGAGTINLPTDLTLSEIATIRAAIDLPLDVYVECPDNLGGFMRYHEIPALIRVAAPVYLKFGLRGTVDPYPAGAHLAATMVAFARERVRRARLGLDLLERAVGRAPLRRASRPGAAGLAVPRTATLASAPA
;
A
#
# COMPACT_ATOMS: atom_id res chain seq x y z
N MET A 1 10.84 14.71 -9.18
CA MET A 1 10.56 13.48 -9.93
C MET A 1 11.68 13.08 -10.88
N LEU A 2 12.15 13.96 -11.76
CA LEU A 2 13.28 13.67 -12.66
C LEU A 2 14.52 13.17 -11.90
N ARG A 3 14.99 13.92 -10.89
CA ARG A 3 16.11 13.48 -10.04
C ARG A 3 15.90 12.12 -9.37
N ALA A 4 14.67 11.81 -8.95
CA ALA A 4 14.37 10.50 -8.36
C ALA A 4 14.54 9.39 -9.41
N ALA A 5 14.06 9.62 -10.61
CA ALA A 5 14.23 8.69 -11.73
C ALA A 5 15.70 8.48 -12.10
N ASP A 6 16.49 9.57 -12.14
CA ASP A 6 17.94 9.53 -12.42
C ASP A 6 18.71 8.72 -11.37
N HIS A 7 18.27 8.78 -10.10
CA HIS A 7 18.82 7.95 -9.01
C HIS A 7 18.29 6.52 -8.95
N GLY A 8 17.55 6.08 -9.97
CA GLY A 8 17.04 4.72 -10.03
C GLY A 8 15.81 4.45 -9.15
N ILE A 9 15.19 5.48 -8.55
CA ILE A 9 13.94 5.33 -7.79
C ILE A 9 12.82 4.96 -8.75
N ARG A 10 12.06 3.91 -8.43
CA ARG A 10 10.97 3.37 -9.26
C ARG A 10 9.59 3.48 -8.62
N SER A 11 9.49 4.06 -7.42
CA SER A 11 8.21 4.31 -6.74
C SER A 11 8.31 5.57 -5.91
N VAL A 12 7.30 6.43 -5.99
CA VAL A 12 7.18 7.66 -5.21
C VAL A 12 5.82 7.72 -4.52
N LEU A 13 5.81 8.20 -3.28
CA LEU A 13 4.58 8.47 -2.55
C LEU A 13 4.16 9.91 -2.83
N ILE A 14 2.90 10.10 -3.25
CA ILE A 14 2.35 11.39 -3.67
C ILE A 14 1.08 11.69 -2.86
N GLU A 15 1.03 12.86 -2.25
CA GLU A 15 -0.10 13.31 -1.44
C GLU A 15 -0.83 14.52 -2.02
N ASP A 16 -0.32 15.08 -3.13
CA ASP A 16 -0.89 16.24 -3.81
C ASP A 16 -1.38 15.86 -5.20
N ILE A 17 -2.61 16.27 -5.54
CA ILE A 17 -3.26 15.94 -6.80
C ILE A 17 -2.57 16.60 -8.01
N GLY A 18 -2.05 17.80 -7.84
CA GLY A 18 -1.31 18.50 -8.89
C GLY A 18 0.01 17.80 -9.20
N VAL A 19 0.71 17.35 -8.14
CA VAL A 19 1.93 16.55 -8.27
C VAL A 19 1.65 15.21 -8.95
N LEU A 20 0.52 14.56 -8.66
CA LEU A 20 0.09 13.33 -9.34
C LEU A 20 -0.15 13.58 -10.85
N SER A 21 -0.83 14.66 -11.19
CA SER A 21 -1.08 15.06 -12.58
C SER A 21 0.22 15.33 -13.34
N VAL A 22 1.16 16.05 -12.73
CA VAL A 22 2.48 16.31 -13.33
C VAL A 22 3.29 15.03 -13.49
N PHE A 23 3.23 14.11 -12.50
CA PHE A 23 3.88 12.80 -12.59
C PHE A 23 3.40 12.02 -13.81
N ASP A 24 2.10 11.95 -14.02
CA ASP A 24 1.51 11.23 -15.14
C ASP A 24 1.85 11.89 -16.48
N ALA A 25 1.85 13.23 -16.57
CA ALA A 25 2.29 13.96 -17.75
C ALA A 25 3.77 13.68 -18.09
N LEU A 26 4.66 13.65 -17.09
CA LEU A 26 6.09 13.32 -17.30
C LEU A 26 6.27 11.87 -17.75
N ARG A 27 5.50 10.94 -17.21
CA ARG A 27 5.55 9.53 -17.59
C ARG A 27 5.06 9.33 -19.02
N ARG A 28 3.93 9.93 -19.41
CA ARG A 28 3.43 9.89 -20.80
C ARG A 28 4.37 10.53 -21.80
N ALA A 29 5.06 11.58 -21.40
CA ALA A 29 6.07 12.24 -22.21
C ALA A 29 7.42 11.49 -22.28
N GLY A 30 7.56 10.33 -21.64
CA GLY A 30 8.81 9.56 -21.58
C GLY A 30 9.94 10.25 -20.81
N ARG A 31 9.61 11.26 -19.97
CA ARG A 31 10.58 12.01 -19.18
C ARG A 31 10.99 11.30 -17.89
N ILE A 32 10.21 10.33 -17.47
CA ILE A 32 10.49 9.38 -16.37
C ILE A 32 10.16 7.97 -16.87
N PRO A 33 10.75 6.91 -16.26
CA PRO A 33 10.52 5.53 -16.68
C PRO A 33 9.04 5.15 -16.66
N ALA A 34 8.57 4.41 -17.67
CA ALA A 34 7.18 3.99 -17.79
C ALA A 34 6.74 3.09 -16.62
N GLU A 35 7.68 2.30 -16.07
CA GLU A 35 7.48 1.42 -14.94
C GLU A 35 7.48 2.13 -13.57
N MET A 36 7.82 3.44 -13.53
CA MET A 36 7.81 4.20 -12.29
C MET A 36 6.39 4.33 -11.74
N GLN A 37 6.21 4.02 -10.45
CA GLN A 37 4.92 3.94 -9.79
C GLN A 37 4.62 5.19 -8.97
N ALA A 38 3.44 5.76 -9.16
CA ALA A 38 2.86 6.75 -8.26
C ALA A 38 2.03 6.02 -7.19
N LYS A 39 2.50 5.98 -5.96
CA LYS A 39 1.71 5.53 -4.81
C LYS A 39 0.98 6.73 -4.22
N VAL A 40 -0.34 6.69 -4.20
CA VAL A 40 -1.13 7.77 -3.59
C VAL A 40 -1.12 7.62 -2.08
N SER A 41 -0.77 8.71 -1.39
CA SER A 41 -0.69 8.77 0.07
C SER A 41 -2.08 8.72 0.71
N VAL A 42 -2.17 8.21 1.92
CA VAL A 42 -3.36 8.31 2.78
C VAL A 42 -3.75 9.78 3.07
N MET A 43 -2.80 10.72 2.95
CA MET A 43 -3.03 12.15 3.11
C MET A 43 -3.79 12.78 1.92
N LEU A 44 -3.90 12.08 0.79
CA LEU A 44 -4.83 12.40 -0.29
C LEU A 44 -6.01 11.42 -0.19
N PRO A 45 -7.07 11.73 0.57
CA PRO A 45 -8.08 10.76 0.97
C PRO A 45 -8.92 10.30 -0.22
N VAL A 46 -8.89 9.00 -0.48
CA VAL A 46 -9.72 8.30 -1.50
C VAL A 46 -10.72 7.42 -0.76
N ALA A 47 -11.86 7.99 -0.39
CA ALA A 47 -12.81 7.37 0.52
C ALA A 47 -14.06 6.77 -0.16
N ASN A 48 -14.14 6.83 -1.49
CA ASN A 48 -15.32 6.31 -2.22
C ASN A 48 -14.96 5.92 -3.67
N PRO A 49 -15.84 5.17 -4.35
CA PRO A 49 -15.60 4.73 -5.73
C PRO A 49 -15.39 5.86 -6.75
N ALA A 50 -16.01 7.02 -6.58
CA ALA A 50 -15.86 8.13 -7.51
C ALA A 50 -14.47 8.76 -7.42
N SER A 51 -14.00 9.04 -6.20
CA SER A 51 -12.63 9.53 -5.96
C SER A 51 -11.59 8.51 -6.40
N ALA A 52 -11.83 7.21 -6.18
CA ALA A 52 -10.93 6.15 -6.62
C ALA A 52 -10.77 6.13 -8.15
N ARG A 53 -11.86 6.23 -8.91
CA ARG A 53 -11.81 6.33 -10.39
C ARG A 53 -11.09 7.59 -10.86
N ALA A 54 -11.36 8.73 -10.23
CA ALA A 54 -10.71 10.00 -10.59
C ALA A 54 -9.18 9.92 -10.39
N ILE A 55 -8.74 9.44 -9.25
CA ILE A 55 -7.32 9.28 -8.91
C ILE A 55 -6.65 8.22 -9.80
N ALA A 56 -7.32 7.11 -10.11
CA ALA A 56 -6.83 6.13 -11.08
C ALA A 56 -6.65 6.75 -12.48
N GLY A 57 -7.61 7.58 -12.93
CA GLY A 57 -7.54 8.30 -14.20
C GLY A 57 -6.40 9.33 -14.28
N LEU A 58 -5.93 9.84 -13.14
CA LEU A 58 -4.75 10.69 -13.02
C LEU A 58 -3.42 9.90 -12.98
N GLY A 59 -3.45 8.59 -13.25
CA GLY A 59 -2.26 7.79 -13.41
C GLY A 59 -1.66 7.23 -12.12
N ALA A 60 -2.44 7.14 -11.05
CA ALA A 60 -2.03 6.41 -9.84
C ALA A 60 -1.67 4.96 -10.15
N GLY A 61 -0.65 4.44 -9.50
CA GLY A 61 -0.23 3.03 -9.58
C GLY A 61 -0.77 2.19 -8.41
N THR A 62 -0.86 2.77 -7.22
CA THR A 62 -1.52 2.19 -6.04
C THR A 62 -2.18 3.29 -5.22
N ILE A 63 -3.15 2.93 -4.39
CA ILE A 63 -3.88 3.88 -3.55
C ILE A 63 -3.82 3.43 -2.08
N ASN A 64 -3.26 4.28 -1.21
CA ASN A 64 -3.42 4.12 0.22
C ASN A 64 -4.80 4.63 0.63
N LEU A 65 -5.63 3.73 1.14
CA LEU A 65 -6.96 4.07 1.60
C LEU A 65 -6.93 4.80 2.96
N PRO A 66 -7.91 5.67 3.23
CA PRO A 66 -8.16 6.18 4.57
C PRO A 66 -8.25 5.05 5.59
N THR A 67 -7.80 5.34 6.80
CA THR A 67 -7.57 4.32 7.83
C THR A 67 -8.84 3.84 8.52
N ASP A 68 -9.92 4.60 8.44
CA ASP A 68 -11.21 4.41 9.10
C ASP A 68 -12.28 3.73 8.23
N LEU A 69 -11.95 3.34 7.00
CA LEU A 69 -12.90 2.66 6.12
C LEU A 69 -13.26 1.26 6.62
N THR A 70 -14.54 0.95 6.55
CA THR A 70 -15.09 -0.39 6.80
C THR A 70 -14.74 -1.36 5.66
N LEU A 71 -14.84 -2.65 5.90
CA LEU A 71 -14.66 -3.69 4.86
C LEU A 71 -15.64 -3.50 3.68
N SER A 72 -16.88 -3.05 3.95
CA SER A 72 -17.88 -2.79 2.92
C SER A 72 -17.48 -1.62 2.00
N GLU A 73 -17.00 -0.52 2.56
CA GLU A 73 -16.52 0.63 1.80
C GLU A 73 -15.28 0.27 0.96
N ILE A 74 -14.33 -0.46 1.54
CA ILE A 74 -13.16 -0.97 0.83
C ILE A 74 -13.60 -1.88 -0.35
N ALA A 75 -14.57 -2.75 -0.15
CA ALA A 75 -15.10 -3.61 -1.22
C ALA A 75 -15.71 -2.80 -2.37
N THR A 76 -16.45 -1.69 -2.08
CA THR A 76 -17.01 -0.83 -3.11
C THR A 76 -15.94 -0.07 -3.91
N ILE A 77 -14.88 0.37 -3.23
CA ILE A 77 -13.71 0.98 -3.88
C ILE A 77 -13.01 -0.06 -4.77
N ARG A 78 -12.78 -1.27 -4.26
CA ARG A 78 -12.16 -2.37 -5.02
C ARG A 78 -12.95 -2.68 -6.29
N ALA A 79 -14.27 -2.71 -6.21
CA ALA A 79 -15.14 -2.97 -7.37
C ALA A 79 -15.08 -1.87 -8.44
N ALA A 80 -14.62 -0.67 -8.09
CA ALA A 80 -14.56 0.49 -8.99
C ALA A 80 -13.26 0.65 -9.76
N ILE A 81 -12.16 0.01 -9.31
CA ILE A 81 -10.81 0.16 -9.88
C ILE A 81 -10.02 -1.14 -9.78
N ASP A 82 -9.06 -1.36 -10.69
CA ASP A 82 -8.19 -2.53 -10.69
C ASP A 82 -6.81 -2.30 -10.05
N LEU A 83 -6.55 -1.07 -9.57
CA LEU A 83 -5.26 -0.75 -8.95
C LEU A 83 -5.08 -1.49 -7.62
N PRO A 84 -3.86 -1.92 -7.26
CA PRO A 84 -3.59 -2.40 -5.92
C PRO A 84 -3.92 -1.35 -4.87
N LEU A 85 -4.52 -1.80 -3.77
CA LEU A 85 -4.83 -0.97 -2.61
C LEU A 85 -3.76 -1.15 -1.52
N ASP A 86 -3.48 -0.11 -0.78
CA ASP A 86 -2.66 -0.16 0.42
C ASP A 86 -3.58 0.08 1.63
N VAL A 87 -3.63 -0.85 2.58
CA VAL A 87 -4.53 -0.79 3.75
C VAL A 87 -3.74 -0.98 5.05
N TYR A 88 -3.92 -0.06 5.98
CA TYR A 88 -3.33 -0.20 7.31
C TYR A 88 -4.03 -1.28 8.12
N VAL A 89 -3.26 -2.24 8.58
CA VAL A 89 -3.66 -3.26 9.57
C VAL A 89 -3.31 -2.79 10.98
N GLU A 90 -2.19 -2.12 11.12
CA GLU A 90 -1.82 -1.37 12.30
C GLU A 90 -1.50 0.06 11.88
N CYS A 91 -2.32 1.00 12.35
CA CYS A 91 -2.22 2.41 12.01
C CYS A 91 -1.39 3.13 13.06
N PRO A 92 -0.38 3.94 12.68
CA PRO A 92 0.36 4.77 13.63
C PRO A 92 -0.59 5.80 14.30
N ASP A 93 -0.21 6.25 15.49
CA ASP A 93 -1.08 7.11 16.32
C ASP A 93 -1.41 8.45 15.64
N ASN A 94 -0.49 9.01 14.86
CA ASN A 94 -0.72 10.25 14.09
C ASN A 94 -1.69 10.08 12.90
N LEU A 95 -2.09 8.85 12.58
CA LEU A 95 -3.09 8.52 11.54
C LEU A 95 -4.32 7.81 12.11
N GLY A 96 -4.62 7.99 13.41
CA GLY A 96 -5.81 7.46 14.07
C GLY A 96 -5.57 6.31 15.06
N GLY A 97 -4.42 5.66 14.99
CA GLY A 97 -3.95 4.76 16.05
C GLY A 97 -4.84 3.54 16.35
N PHE A 98 -5.17 2.69 15.39
CA PHE A 98 -5.95 1.48 15.64
C PHE A 98 -5.24 0.22 15.13
N MET A 99 -5.77 -0.94 15.49
CA MET A 99 -5.29 -2.27 15.07
C MET A 99 -6.46 -3.14 14.62
N ARG A 100 -6.33 -3.77 13.44
CA ARG A 100 -7.35 -4.64 12.83
C ARG A 100 -6.79 -5.97 12.32
N TYR A 101 -5.88 -6.58 13.07
CA TYR A 101 -5.23 -7.85 12.68
C TYR A 101 -6.23 -8.98 12.43
N HIS A 102 -7.31 -9.03 13.23
CA HIS A 102 -8.38 -10.03 13.07
C HIS A 102 -9.13 -9.92 11.74
N GLU A 103 -9.08 -8.75 11.08
CA GLU A 103 -9.71 -8.53 9.79
C GLU A 103 -8.82 -8.92 8.59
N ILE A 104 -7.55 -9.27 8.78
CA ILE A 104 -6.61 -9.57 7.68
C ILE A 104 -7.21 -10.57 6.67
N PRO A 105 -7.80 -11.71 7.06
CA PRO A 105 -8.37 -12.64 6.09
C PRO A 105 -9.54 -12.04 5.28
N ALA A 106 -10.37 -11.21 5.93
CA ALA A 106 -11.48 -10.54 5.28
C ALA A 106 -10.98 -9.42 4.35
N LEU A 107 -9.97 -8.62 4.78
CA LEU A 107 -9.32 -7.61 3.95
C LEU A 107 -8.76 -8.22 2.66
N ILE A 108 -8.06 -9.34 2.75
CA ILE A 108 -7.56 -10.02 1.55
C ILE A 108 -8.70 -10.41 0.61
N ARG A 109 -9.80 -10.94 1.13
CA ARG A 109 -10.96 -11.34 0.29
C ARG A 109 -11.61 -10.17 -0.42
N VAL A 110 -11.75 -9.01 0.23
CA VAL A 110 -12.49 -7.86 -0.33
C VAL A 110 -11.62 -6.86 -1.09
N ALA A 111 -10.32 -6.78 -0.77
CA ALA A 111 -9.44 -5.72 -1.25
C ALA A 111 -8.35 -6.18 -2.23
N ALA A 112 -8.10 -7.49 -2.37
CA ALA A 112 -7.02 -7.95 -3.24
C ALA A 112 -7.18 -7.50 -4.71
N PRO A 113 -6.07 -7.14 -5.38
CA PRO A 113 -4.69 -7.12 -4.87
C PRO A 113 -4.43 -5.99 -3.87
N VAL A 114 -3.86 -6.33 -2.71
CA VAL A 114 -3.70 -5.41 -1.58
C VAL A 114 -2.34 -5.54 -0.91
N TYR A 115 -1.77 -4.41 -0.51
CA TYR A 115 -0.65 -4.34 0.42
C TYR A 115 -1.18 -4.12 1.83
N LEU A 116 -0.83 -5.00 2.75
CA LEU A 116 -1.11 -4.80 4.17
C LEU A 116 0.01 -3.96 4.79
N LYS A 117 -0.36 -2.85 5.42
CA LYS A 117 0.59 -1.93 6.04
C LYS A 117 0.60 -2.10 7.55
N PHE A 118 1.82 -2.23 8.09
CA PHE A 118 2.08 -2.34 9.50
C PHE A 118 2.84 -1.09 9.95
N GLY A 119 2.11 -0.09 10.44
CA GLY A 119 2.66 1.00 11.23
C GLY A 119 3.05 0.47 12.61
N LEU A 120 3.49 1.31 13.49
CA LEU A 120 3.77 0.96 14.87
C LEU A 120 3.09 1.97 15.77
N ARG A 121 2.22 1.50 16.67
CA ARG A 121 1.57 2.33 17.69
C ARG A 121 2.50 2.56 18.87
N GLY A 122 2.24 3.63 19.63
CA GLY A 122 2.98 3.93 20.84
C GLY A 122 4.44 4.30 20.58
N THR A 123 4.72 4.92 19.44
CA THR A 123 6.06 5.39 19.07
C THR A 123 6.09 6.91 18.95
N VAL A 124 7.25 7.49 19.23
CA VAL A 124 7.50 8.89 18.86
C VAL A 124 7.51 9.03 17.33
N ASP A 125 7.09 10.19 16.84
CA ASP A 125 7.25 10.51 15.41
C ASP A 125 8.75 10.58 15.09
N PRO A 126 9.25 9.75 14.16
CA PRO A 126 10.67 9.72 13.84
C PRO A 126 11.11 10.81 12.86
N TYR A 127 10.19 11.60 12.33
CA TYR A 127 10.52 12.55 11.25
C TYR A 127 10.63 13.99 11.77
N PRO A 128 11.70 14.70 11.42
CA PRO A 128 12.85 14.23 10.63
C PRO A 128 13.81 13.36 11.47
N ALA A 129 14.13 12.17 10.96
CA ALA A 129 15.08 11.27 11.60
C ALA A 129 16.52 11.78 11.44
N GLY A 130 17.30 11.70 12.51
CA GLY A 130 18.73 12.03 12.51
C GLY A 130 19.56 10.92 13.14
N ALA A 131 20.88 11.06 13.11
CA ALA A 131 21.80 10.07 13.66
C ALA A 131 21.54 9.74 15.14
N HIS A 132 21.06 10.73 15.90
CA HIS A 132 20.70 10.58 17.32
C HIS A 132 19.52 9.62 17.57
N LEU A 133 18.69 9.37 16.55
CA LEU A 133 17.56 8.44 16.62
C LEU A 133 17.83 7.09 15.97
N ALA A 134 19.03 6.85 15.43
CA ALA A 134 19.34 5.67 14.64
C ALA A 134 19.02 4.35 15.36
N ALA A 135 19.43 4.19 16.62
CA ALA A 135 19.16 2.98 17.41
C ALA A 135 17.64 2.75 17.60
N THR A 136 16.88 3.81 17.89
CA THR A 136 15.43 3.76 18.05
C THR A 136 14.75 3.38 16.73
N MET A 137 15.20 3.94 15.60
CA MET A 137 14.66 3.62 14.28
C MET A 137 14.90 2.16 13.90
N VAL A 138 16.06 1.61 14.21
CA VAL A 138 16.36 0.18 14.00
C VAL A 138 15.44 -0.70 14.86
N ALA A 139 15.21 -0.33 16.13
CA ALA A 139 14.29 -1.05 17.01
C ALA A 139 12.86 -1.03 16.47
N PHE A 140 12.37 0.13 16.02
CA PHE A 140 11.04 0.26 15.38
C PHE A 140 10.93 -0.57 14.10
N ALA A 141 11.96 -0.57 13.26
CA ALA A 141 11.97 -1.37 12.03
C ALA A 141 11.87 -2.87 12.34
N ARG A 142 12.63 -3.36 13.32
CA ARG A 142 12.57 -4.76 13.77
C ARG A 142 11.20 -5.13 14.31
N GLU A 143 10.59 -4.26 15.12
CA GLU A 143 9.25 -4.51 15.66
C GLU A 143 8.19 -4.51 14.58
N ARG A 144 8.25 -3.61 13.58
CA ARG A 144 7.34 -3.63 12.42
C ARG A 144 7.42 -4.95 11.64
N VAL A 145 8.63 -5.45 11.40
CA VAL A 145 8.83 -6.75 10.75
C VAL A 145 8.24 -7.89 11.59
N ARG A 146 8.45 -7.88 12.92
CA ARG A 146 7.87 -8.87 13.82
C ARG A 146 6.34 -8.85 13.77
N ARG A 147 5.72 -7.67 13.79
CA ARG A 147 4.26 -7.51 13.71
C ARG A 147 3.70 -7.92 12.36
N ALA A 148 4.39 -7.59 11.27
CA ALA A 148 4.03 -8.07 9.95
C ALA A 148 4.06 -9.60 9.88
N ARG A 149 5.04 -10.24 10.54
CA ARG A 149 5.10 -11.70 10.64
C ARG A 149 3.90 -12.27 11.38
N LEU A 150 3.50 -11.69 12.52
CA LEU A 150 2.29 -12.09 13.24
C LEU A 150 1.03 -11.98 12.36
N GLY A 151 0.92 -10.90 11.58
CA GLY A 151 -0.18 -10.72 10.62
C GLY A 151 -0.22 -11.82 9.55
N LEU A 152 0.96 -12.18 9.00
CA LEU A 152 1.07 -13.28 8.05
C LEU A 152 0.74 -14.63 8.67
N ASP A 153 1.17 -14.89 9.91
CA ASP A 153 0.85 -16.14 10.62
C ASP A 153 -0.67 -16.28 10.87
N LEU A 154 -1.37 -15.17 11.16
CA LEU A 154 -2.83 -15.15 11.25
C LEU A 154 -3.48 -15.47 9.90
N LEU A 155 -2.99 -14.87 8.82
CA LEU A 155 -3.49 -15.14 7.48
C LEU A 155 -3.24 -16.60 7.07
N GLU A 156 -2.02 -17.12 7.31
CA GLU A 156 -1.67 -18.51 7.01
C GLU A 156 -2.61 -19.51 7.71
N ARG A 157 -3.00 -19.24 8.96
CA ARG A 157 -3.96 -20.08 9.70
C ARG A 157 -5.37 -20.06 9.09
N ALA A 158 -5.77 -18.89 8.55
CA ALA A 158 -7.10 -18.71 7.99
C ALA A 158 -7.27 -19.27 6.57
N VAL A 159 -6.22 -19.16 5.72
CA VAL A 159 -6.31 -19.48 4.28
C VAL A 159 -5.32 -20.56 3.82
N GLY A 160 -4.40 -20.99 4.67
CA GLY A 160 -3.32 -21.92 4.32
C GLY A 160 -2.14 -21.25 3.60
N ARG A 161 -1.01 -21.97 3.52
CA ARG A 161 0.25 -21.44 2.96
C ARG A 161 0.29 -21.37 1.42
N ALA A 162 -0.37 -22.30 0.74
CA ALA A 162 -0.24 -22.46 -0.70
C ALA A 162 -0.78 -21.27 -1.50
N PRO A 163 -1.94 -20.66 -1.17
CA PRO A 163 -2.43 -19.45 -1.83
C PRO A 163 -1.49 -18.27 -1.67
N LEU A 164 -0.92 -18.07 -0.46
CA LEU A 164 -0.03 -16.94 -0.16
C LEU A 164 1.27 -16.96 -0.97
N ARG A 165 1.88 -18.12 -1.16
CA ARG A 165 3.10 -18.27 -1.96
C ARG A 165 2.90 -17.88 -3.42
N ARG A 166 1.69 -18.07 -3.97
CA ARG A 166 1.35 -17.67 -5.34
C ARG A 166 1.15 -16.17 -5.48
N ALA A 167 0.54 -15.53 -4.47
CA ALA A 167 0.26 -14.10 -4.46
C ALA A 167 1.52 -13.22 -4.24
N SER A 168 2.59 -13.77 -3.65
CA SER A 168 3.79 -13.02 -3.22
C SER A 168 4.91 -12.98 -4.27
N ARG A 169 4.68 -13.37 -5.53
CA ARG A 169 5.73 -13.32 -6.54
C ARG A 169 6.06 -11.87 -6.94
N PRO A 170 7.34 -11.48 -6.96
CA PRO A 170 7.76 -10.17 -7.44
C PRO A 170 7.25 -9.91 -8.86
N GLY A 171 6.81 -8.67 -9.13
CA GLY A 171 6.53 -8.22 -10.49
C GLY A 171 7.80 -8.17 -11.35
N ALA A 172 7.63 -8.05 -12.69
CA ALA A 172 8.72 -8.06 -13.67
C ALA A 172 9.82 -7.01 -13.43
N ALA A 173 9.53 -5.94 -12.69
CA ALA A 173 10.48 -4.87 -12.34
C ALA A 173 11.11 -5.03 -10.94
N GLY A 174 11.00 -6.22 -10.32
CA GLY A 174 11.47 -6.42 -8.94
C GLY A 174 10.59 -5.74 -7.88
N LEU A 175 9.56 -5.02 -8.29
CA LEU A 175 8.54 -4.48 -7.40
C LEU A 175 7.54 -5.59 -7.09
N ALA A 176 7.31 -5.87 -5.80
CA ALA A 176 6.29 -6.81 -5.35
C ALA A 176 4.88 -6.21 -5.57
N VAL A 177 4.48 -6.06 -6.84
CA VAL A 177 3.13 -5.59 -7.18
C VAL A 177 2.23 -6.80 -7.33
N PRO A 178 1.18 -6.98 -6.50
CA PRO A 178 0.23 -8.07 -6.64
C PRO A 178 -0.48 -7.98 -8.00
N ARG A 179 -0.62 -9.11 -8.69
CA ARG A 179 -1.36 -9.17 -9.97
C ARG A 179 -2.75 -9.74 -9.74
N THR A 180 -3.77 -9.09 -10.28
CA THR A 180 -5.20 -9.44 -10.17
C THR A 180 -5.49 -10.90 -10.59
N ALA A 181 -4.81 -11.40 -11.63
CA ALA A 181 -5.05 -12.72 -12.20
C ALA A 181 -4.69 -13.90 -11.27
N THR A 182 -3.99 -13.67 -10.17
CA THR A 182 -3.48 -14.74 -9.30
C THR A 182 -4.47 -15.13 -8.19
N LEU A 183 -5.48 -14.32 -7.92
CA LEU A 183 -6.44 -14.52 -6.82
C LEU A 183 -7.80 -15.07 -7.30
N ALA A 184 -8.12 -14.96 -8.60
CA ALA A 184 -9.38 -15.44 -9.17
C ALA A 184 -9.49 -16.97 -9.29
N SER A 185 -8.43 -17.72 -8.99
CA SER A 185 -8.36 -19.18 -9.18
C SER A 185 -8.28 -19.98 -7.87
N ALA A 186 -8.60 -19.38 -6.71
CA ALA A 186 -8.78 -20.15 -5.48
C ALA A 186 -10.21 -20.70 -5.46
N PRO A 187 -10.42 -22.03 -5.43
CA PRO A 187 -11.75 -22.60 -5.25
C PRO A 187 -12.30 -22.20 -3.86
N ALA A 188 -13.62 -21.99 -3.81
CA ALA A 188 -14.38 -21.66 -2.61
C ALA A 188 -14.21 -22.72 -1.52
#